data_e6459f2ad14a96897b9e7ad58bd2b72c
#
_entry.id   e6459f2ad14a96897b9e7ad58bd2b72c
#
_cell.length_a   1.000
_cell.length_b   1.000
_cell.length_c   1.000
_cell.angle_alpha   90.00
_cell.angle_beta   90.00
_cell.angle_gamma   90.00
#
_symmetry.space_group_name_H-M   'P 1'
#
loop_
_entity.id
_entity.type
_entity.pdbx_description
1 polymer ?
#
loop_
_entity_poly.entity_id
_entity_poly.type
_entity_poly.pdbx_seq_one_letter_code
_entity_poly.pdbx_strand_id
1 'polypeptide(L)'
;LPESIFLISIRDPLQHAFSLLKQHLNFCKLQRDDDFIRRYMNYIGHNEFGLNHIPLNKPIRYNDFNHINYWLEQWLFFYENIYNNYQSYQNCHFVIYERLDNLRYITKLLENLDLNKNKNLKLNYFQISTNKKIESQYDNNIYRKTKLVYENFLKLNR
;
A
#
# COMPACT_ATOMS: atom_id res chain seq x y z
N LEU A 1 -15.51 14.22 9.08
CA LEU A 1 -16.43 14.48 7.97
C LEU A 1 -17.40 13.30 7.86
N PRO A 2 -18.64 13.40 8.41
CA PRO A 2 -19.56 12.26 8.50
C PRO A 2 -20.04 11.73 7.14
N GLU A 3 -19.94 12.54 6.09
CA GLU A 3 -20.37 12.17 4.72
C GLU A 3 -19.21 11.77 3.79
N SER A 4 -17.98 11.72 4.30
CA SER A 4 -16.81 11.38 3.48
C SER A 4 -16.71 9.87 3.26
N ILE A 5 -16.46 9.48 2.01
CA ILE A 5 -16.16 8.11 1.64
C ILE A 5 -14.64 7.93 1.58
N PHE A 6 -14.13 6.90 2.23
CA PHE A 6 -12.72 6.56 2.25
C PHE A 6 -12.47 5.31 1.40
N LEU A 7 -11.62 5.44 0.39
CA LEU A 7 -11.16 4.31 -0.41
C LEU A 7 -9.79 3.87 0.10
N ILE A 8 -9.71 2.65 0.59
CA ILE A 8 -8.46 2.07 1.09
C ILE A 8 -7.95 1.05 0.07
N SER A 9 -6.89 1.42 -0.63
CA SER A 9 -6.26 0.54 -1.60
C SER A 9 -5.46 -0.56 -0.90
N ILE A 10 -5.69 -1.80 -1.32
CA ILE A 10 -4.98 -2.98 -0.81
C ILE A 10 -4.29 -3.67 -1.98
N ARG A 11 -3.01 -3.92 -1.83
CA ARG A 11 -2.17 -4.56 -2.83
C ARG A 11 -1.55 -5.84 -2.26
N ASP A 12 -1.20 -6.79 -3.13
CA ASP A 12 -0.43 -7.98 -2.72
C ASP A 12 0.74 -7.57 -1.81
N PRO A 13 0.87 -8.17 -0.61
CA PRO A 13 1.80 -7.70 0.41
C PRO A 13 3.26 -7.72 -0.05
N LEU A 14 3.68 -8.72 -0.82
CA LEU A 14 5.05 -8.80 -1.30
C LEU A 14 5.33 -7.74 -2.36
N GLN A 15 4.40 -7.55 -3.30
CA GLN A 15 4.49 -6.51 -4.33
C GLN A 15 4.49 -5.10 -3.72
N HIS A 16 3.67 -4.89 -2.69
CA HIS A 16 3.59 -3.60 -1.99
C HIS A 16 4.87 -3.33 -1.18
N ALA A 17 5.29 -4.29 -0.34
CA ALA A 17 6.51 -4.17 0.45
C ALA A 17 7.75 -3.91 -0.43
N PHE A 18 7.85 -4.59 -1.57
CA PHE A 18 8.93 -4.34 -2.52
C PHE A 18 8.88 -2.93 -3.13
N SER A 19 7.68 -2.43 -3.44
CA SER A 19 7.52 -1.07 -3.95
C SER A 19 7.92 -0.02 -2.90
N LEU A 20 7.56 -0.23 -1.63
CA LEU A 20 7.95 0.64 -0.51
C LEU A 20 9.47 0.62 -0.29
N LEU A 21 10.08 -0.56 -0.28
CA LEU A 21 11.53 -0.71 -0.18
C LEU A 21 12.24 0.03 -1.32
N LYS A 22 11.80 -0.19 -2.56
CA LYS A 22 12.38 0.49 -3.73
C LYS A 22 12.27 2.01 -3.61
N GLN A 23 11.12 2.50 -3.16
CA GLN A 23 10.90 3.93 -2.93
C GLN A 23 11.84 4.47 -1.84
N HIS A 24 11.96 3.76 -0.71
CA HIS A 24 12.87 4.12 0.37
C HIS A 24 14.33 4.23 -0.12
N LEU A 25 14.83 3.20 -0.81
CA LEU A 25 16.20 3.19 -1.34
C LEU A 25 16.42 4.31 -2.34
N ASN A 26 15.43 4.62 -3.19
CA ASN A 26 15.50 5.72 -4.13
C ASN A 26 15.61 7.08 -3.42
N PHE A 27 14.79 7.33 -2.40
CA PHE A 27 14.86 8.56 -1.61
C PHE A 27 16.18 8.66 -0.82
N CYS A 28 16.68 7.56 -0.27
CA CYS A 28 17.99 7.52 0.37
C CYS A 28 19.11 7.94 -0.61
N LYS A 29 19.04 7.46 -1.85
CA LYS A 29 20.00 7.84 -2.90
C LYS A 29 19.88 9.33 -3.24
N LEU A 30 18.68 9.79 -3.56
CA LEU A 30 18.42 11.18 -3.92
C LEU A 30 18.91 12.15 -2.84
N GLN A 31 18.65 11.85 -1.56
CA GLN A 31 19.09 12.69 -0.44
C GLN A 31 20.63 12.67 -0.21
N ARG A 32 21.33 11.61 -0.64
CA ARG A 32 22.80 11.57 -0.60
C ARG A 32 23.41 12.35 -1.75
N ASP A 33 22.78 12.27 -2.92
CA ASP A 33 23.32 12.82 -4.16
C ASP A 33 22.99 14.33 -4.32
N ASP A 34 21.95 14.83 -3.63
CA ASP A 34 21.47 16.22 -3.77
C ASP A 34 21.10 16.84 -2.41
N ASP A 35 21.87 17.84 -2.02
CA ASP A 35 21.69 18.60 -0.78
C ASP A 35 20.38 19.41 -0.75
N PHE A 36 19.90 19.89 -1.90
CA PHE A 36 18.63 20.59 -1.99
C PHE A 36 17.47 19.64 -1.67
N ILE A 37 17.46 18.44 -2.27
CA ILE A 37 16.44 17.43 -2.01
C ILE A 37 16.44 17.05 -0.52
N ARG A 38 17.61 16.84 0.07
CA ARG A 38 17.73 16.52 1.49
C ARG A 38 17.14 17.61 2.39
N ARG A 39 17.49 18.88 2.14
CA ARG A 39 16.98 20.02 2.92
C ARG A 39 15.49 20.23 2.70
N TYR A 40 15.01 20.09 1.47
CA TYR A 40 13.60 20.23 1.16
C TYR A 40 12.73 19.17 1.84
N MET A 41 13.13 17.90 1.79
CA MET A 41 12.42 16.82 2.47
C MET A 41 12.37 17.03 4.00
N ASN A 42 13.47 17.48 4.60
CA ASN A 42 13.50 17.84 6.02
C ASN A 42 12.57 19.01 6.33
N TYR A 43 12.56 20.04 5.48
CA TYR A 43 11.71 21.20 5.66
C TYR A 43 10.20 20.87 5.63
N ILE A 44 9.78 19.99 4.72
CA ILE A 44 8.38 19.57 4.63
C ILE A 44 8.02 18.45 5.62
N GLY A 45 8.97 17.96 6.42
CA GLY A 45 8.75 16.87 7.38
C GLY A 45 8.47 15.51 6.72
N HIS A 46 9.05 15.27 5.52
CA HIS A 46 8.87 13.98 4.81
C HIS A 46 9.71 12.88 5.45
N ASN A 47 9.08 12.09 6.31
CA ASN A 47 9.72 11.02 7.09
C ASN A 47 9.27 9.60 6.69
N GLU A 48 8.42 9.47 5.66
CA GLU A 48 7.91 8.16 5.22
C GLU A 48 8.98 7.31 4.55
N PHE A 49 9.94 7.95 3.89
CA PHE A 49 11.07 7.29 3.19
C PHE A 49 12.34 8.12 3.31
N GLY A 50 13.49 7.49 2.97
CA GLY A 50 14.75 8.18 2.89
C GLY A 50 15.57 8.12 4.18
N LEU A 51 16.61 8.98 4.29
CA LEU A 51 17.58 8.94 5.38
C LEU A 51 16.97 9.23 6.76
N ASN A 52 15.88 10.01 6.81
CA ASN A 52 15.18 10.38 8.03
C ASN A 52 13.88 9.57 8.21
N HIS A 53 13.82 8.37 7.66
CA HIS A 53 12.65 7.52 7.76
C HIS A 53 12.26 7.25 9.21
N ILE A 54 10.97 7.49 9.51
CA ILE A 54 10.35 7.18 10.78
C ILE A 54 9.31 6.07 10.53
N PRO A 55 9.41 4.93 11.20
CA PRO A 55 8.42 3.87 11.09
C PRO A 55 7.02 4.34 11.43
N LEU A 56 6.02 3.91 10.66
CA LEU A 56 4.61 4.11 11.00
C LEU A 56 4.26 3.42 12.33
N ASN A 57 4.80 2.21 12.51
CA ASN A 57 4.73 1.47 13.78
C ASN A 57 6.13 1.07 14.18
N LYS A 58 6.39 1.04 15.51
CA LYS A 58 7.66 0.57 16.04
C LYS A 58 7.91 -0.86 15.57
N PRO A 59 9.00 -1.14 14.84
CA PRO A 59 9.31 -2.48 14.38
C PRO A 59 9.56 -3.42 15.59
N ILE A 60 9.04 -4.64 15.52
CA ILE A 60 9.19 -5.64 16.57
C ILE A 60 10.36 -6.55 16.26
N ARG A 61 10.49 -7.00 15.03
CA ARG A 61 11.45 -8.03 14.64
C ARG A 61 12.45 -7.58 13.57
N TYR A 62 12.01 -6.75 12.63
CA TYR A 62 12.82 -6.37 11.48
C TYR A 62 13.12 -4.87 11.51
N ASN A 63 14.34 -4.51 11.92
CA ASN A 63 14.78 -3.12 12.12
C ASN A 63 15.59 -2.57 10.94
N ASP A 64 15.90 -3.38 9.92
CA ASP A 64 16.64 -2.94 8.75
C ASP A 64 15.68 -2.39 7.68
N PHE A 65 15.63 -1.08 7.55
CA PHE A 65 14.81 -0.37 6.56
C PHE A 65 15.21 -0.65 5.11
N ASN A 66 16.41 -1.17 4.89
CA ASN A 66 16.89 -1.56 3.58
C ASN A 66 16.52 -3.00 3.22
N HIS A 67 15.79 -3.70 4.08
CA HIS A 67 15.39 -5.09 3.89
C HIS A 67 13.87 -5.24 3.74
N ILE A 68 13.44 -6.11 2.83
CA ILE A 68 12.01 -6.31 2.52
C ILE A 68 11.16 -6.77 3.71
N ASN A 69 11.76 -7.50 4.66
CA ASN A 69 11.02 -8.00 5.82
C ASN A 69 10.52 -6.88 6.73
N TYR A 70 11.27 -5.77 6.83
CA TYR A 70 10.80 -4.58 7.52
C TYR A 70 9.50 -4.05 6.88
N TRP A 71 9.46 -3.91 5.57
CA TRP A 71 8.28 -3.40 4.85
C TRP A 71 7.10 -4.36 4.88
N LEU A 72 7.36 -5.69 4.91
CA LEU A 72 6.32 -6.69 5.17
C LEU A 72 5.76 -6.57 6.59
N GLU A 73 6.59 -6.30 7.59
CA GLU A 73 6.13 -6.09 8.97
C GLU A 73 5.29 -4.81 9.09
N GLN A 74 5.73 -3.70 8.48
CA GLN A 74 4.93 -2.45 8.43
C GLN A 74 3.61 -2.66 7.70
N TRP A 75 3.60 -3.40 6.58
CA TRP A 75 2.41 -3.79 5.85
C TRP A 75 1.44 -4.58 6.75
N LEU A 76 1.95 -5.57 7.46
CA LEU A 76 1.16 -6.43 8.35
C LEU A 76 0.49 -5.58 9.43
N PHE A 77 1.24 -4.76 10.15
CA PHE A 77 0.69 -3.91 11.20
C PHE A 77 -0.43 -3.01 10.71
N PHE A 78 -0.21 -2.34 9.59
CA PHE A 78 -1.18 -1.41 9.05
C PHE A 78 -2.47 -2.11 8.64
N TYR A 79 -2.37 -3.14 7.80
CA TYR A 79 -3.56 -3.80 7.24
C TYR A 79 -4.24 -4.75 8.21
N GLU A 80 -3.52 -5.39 9.12
CA GLU A 80 -4.13 -6.20 10.18
C GLU A 80 -4.96 -5.32 11.13
N ASN A 81 -4.45 -4.14 11.50
CA ASN A 81 -5.21 -3.19 12.30
C ASN A 81 -6.48 -2.73 11.58
N ILE A 82 -6.37 -2.35 10.31
CA ILE A 82 -7.54 -1.98 9.50
C ILE A 82 -8.54 -3.14 9.42
N TYR A 83 -8.08 -4.35 9.15
CA TYR A 83 -8.95 -5.51 9.04
C TYR A 83 -9.68 -5.81 10.35
N ASN A 84 -8.99 -5.73 11.48
CA ASN A 84 -9.58 -6.00 12.79
C ASN A 84 -10.62 -4.93 13.22
N ASN A 85 -10.49 -3.73 12.69
CA ASN A 85 -11.34 -2.59 13.08
C ASN A 85 -12.30 -2.13 11.97
N TYR A 86 -12.32 -2.78 10.79
CA TYR A 86 -13.08 -2.24 9.64
C TYR A 86 -14.58 -2.11 9.87
N GLN A 87 -15.17 -2.94 10.72
CA GLN A 87 -16.60 -2.87 11.06
C GLN A 87 -16.96 -1.55 11.79
N SER A 88 -15.97 -0.90 12.40
CA SER A 88 -16.13 0.43 13.02
C SER A 88 -16.08 1.57 12.00
N TYR A 89 -15.70 1.30 10.77
CA TYR A 89 -15.50 2.30 9.71
C TYR A 89 -16.64 2.24 8.69
N GLN A 90 -17.77 2.88 9.01
CA GLN A 90 -19.00 2.79 8.19
C GLN A 90 -18.84 3.28 6.75
N ASN A 91 -17.88 4.19 6.47
CA ASN A 91 -17.70 4.82 5.18
C ASN A 91 -16.39 4.38 4.47
N CYS A 92 -15.82 3.22 4.86
CA CYS A 92 -14.59 2.71 4.27
C CYS A 92 -14.89 1.61 3.25
N HIS A 93 -14.35 1.77 2.04
CA HIS A 93 -14.41 0.78 0.98
C HIS A 93 -13.01 0.31 0.62
N PHE A 94 -12.83 -0.99 0.55
CA PHE A 94 -11.55 -1.59 0.20
C PHE A 94 -11.46 -1.77 -1.32
N VAL A 95 -10.33 -1.37 -1.89
CA VAL A 95 -10.06 -1.44 -3.32
C VAL A 95 -8.88 -2.37 -3.56
N ILE A 96 -9.11 -3.48 -4.24
CA ILE A 96 -8.04 -4.43 -4.59
C ILE A 96 -7.27 -3.93 -5.81
N TYR A 97 -6.02 -3.55 -5.60
CA TYR A 97 -5.16 -2.96 -6.63
C TYR A 97 -5.06 -3.85 -7.88
N GLU A 98 -4.91 -5.16 -7.71
CA GLU A 98 -4.77 -6.14 -8.79
C GLU A 98 -6.05 -6.33 -9.62
N ARG A 99 -7.15 -5.67 -9.26
CA ARG A 99 -8.43 -5.71 -10.00
C ARG A 99 -8.76 -4.39 -10.71
N LEU A 100 -7.90 -3.37 -10.58
CA LEU A 100 -8.17 -2.04 -11.12
C LEU A 100 -8.09 -1.95 -12.65
N ASP A 101 -7.57 -2.95 -13.34
CA ASP A 101 -7.64 -3.10 -14.80
C ASP A 101 -8.90 -3.82 -15.28
N ASN A 102 -9.72 -4.34 -14.36
CA ASN A 102 -10.96 -5.04 -14.67
C ASN A 102 -12.14 -4.07 -14.68
N LEU A 103 -12.67 -3.79 -15.88
CA LEU A 103 -13.80 -2.87 -16.06
C LEU A 103 -15.02 -3.26 -15.22
N ARG A 104 -15.35 -4.54 -15.16
CA ARG A 104 -16.50 -5.03 -14.37
C ARG A 104 -16.33 -4.75 -12.89
N TYR A 105 -15.11 -4.93 -12.36
CA TYR A 105 -14.79 -4.63 -10.97
C TYR A 105 -14.94 -3.14 -10.67
N ILE A 106 -14.40 -2.27 -11.52
CA ILE A 106 -14.51 -0.81 -11.35
C ILE A 106 -15.96 -0.34 -11.49
N THR A 107 -16.72 -0.87 -12.45
CA THR A 107 -18.14 -0.51 -12.60
C THR A 107 -18.92 -0.83 -11.33
N LYS A 108 -18.73 -2.05 -10.78
CA LYS A 108 -19.37 -2.46 -9.53
C LYS A 108 -18.93 -1.59 -8.33
N LEU A 109 -17.65 -1.21 -8.27
CA LEU A 109 -17.15 -0.31 -7.23
C LEU A 109 -17.83 1.06 -7.30
N LEU A 110 -17.93 1.64 -8.50
CA LEU A 110 -18.57 2.95 -8.71
C LEU A 110 -20.08 2.91 -8.44
N GLU A 111 -20.74 1.79 -8.75
CA GLU A 111 -22.15 1.56 -8.40
C GLU A 111 -22.33 1.53 -6.88
N ASN A 112 -21.49 0.80 -6.16
CA ASN A 112 -21.52 0.72 -4.69
C ASN A 112 -21.24 2.08 -4.01
N LEU A 113 -20.56 2.99 -4.71
CA LEU A 113 -20.25 4.34 -4.22
C LEU A 113 -21.28 5.39 -4.67
N ASP A 114 -22.32 4.97 -5.37
CA ASP A 114 -23.31 5.86 -6.01
C ASP A 114 -22.70 6.91 -6.98
N LEU A 115 -21.55 6.56 -7.56
CA LEU A 115 -20.78 7.43 -8.48
C LEU A 115 -21.00 7.12 -9.96
N ASN A 116 -21.82 6.13 -10.29
CA ASN A 116 -21.98 5.66 -11.67
C ASN A 116 -22.91 6.55 -12.50
N LYS A 117 -22.51 7.79 -12.71
CA LYS A 117 -23.23 8.75 -13.58
C LYS A 117 -22.76 8.73 -15.05
N ASN A 118 -21.65 8.07 -15.37
CA ASN A 118 -21.04 8.10 -16.70
C ASN A 118 -20.99 6.71 -17.35
N LYS A 119 -21.89 6.42 -18.29
CA LYS A 119 -21.94 5.15 -19.04
C LYS A 119 -20.74 4.91 -19.99
N ASN A 120 -19.83 5.88 -20.14
CA ASN A 120 -18.71 5.84 -21.10
C ASN A 120 -17.34 5.78 -20.42
N LEU A 121 -17.22 5.09 -19.27
CA LEU A 121 -15.94 4.90 -18.60
C LEU A 121 -14.99 4.08 -19.49
N LYS A 122 -13.93 4.72 -19.98
CA LYS A 122 -12.84 4.06 -20.69
C LYS A 122 -11.66 3.92 -19.74
N LEU A 123 -11.31 2.68 -19.37
CA LEU A 123 -10.15 2.35 -18.51
C LEU A 123 -8.81 2.33 -19.27
N ASN A 124 -8.69 3.07 -20.36
CA ASN A 124 -7.53 3.00 -21.25
C ASN A 124 -6.20 3.46 -20.63
N TYR A 125 -6.20 3.93 -19.37
CA TYR A 125 -5.05 4.59 -18.76
C TYR A 125 -4.48 3.88 -17.52
N PHE A 126 -5.15 2.85 -16.99
CA PHE A 126 -4.65 2.16 -15.81
C PHE A 126 -3.90 0.88 -16.21
N GLN A 127 -2.60 0.87 -15.97
CA GLN A 127 -1.77 -0.32 -16.11
C GLN A 127 -1.33 -0.78 -14.73
N ILE A 128 -1.67 -2.02 -14.38
CA ILE A 128 -1.18 -2.64 -13.14
C ILE A 128 0.33 -2.79 -13.23
N SER A 129 1.04 -2.10 -12.35
CA SER A 129 2.48 -2.27 -12.20
C SER A 129 2.77 -3.48 -11.32
N THR A 130 3.35 -4.53 -11.92
CA THR A 130 3.87 -5.68 -11.18
C THR A 130 5.40 -5.69 -11.25
N ASN A 131 6.06 -5.91 -10.12
CA ASN A 131 7.49 -6.15 -10.11
C ASN A 131 7.75 -7.57 -10.66
N LYS A 132 8.43 -7.68 -11.79
CA LYS A 132 8.53 -8.90 -12.61
C LYS A 132 9.20 -10.10 -11.92
N LYS A 133 10.11 -9.87 -11.00
CA LYS A 133 10.70 -10.89 -10.09
C LYS A 133 11.19 -10.20 -8.85
N ILE A 134 10.74 -10.67 -7.70
CA ILE A 134 11.29 -10.22 -6.42
C ILE A 134 12.35 -11.24 -6.05
N GLU A 135 13.61 -10.91 -6.34
CA GLU A 135 14.77 -11.76 -6.04
C GLU A 135 15.25 -11.63 -4.58
N SER A 136 14.61 -10.75 -3.80
CA SER A 136 14.95 -10.56 -2.39
C SER A 136 14.56 -11.77 -1.57
N GLN A 137 15.49 -12.28 -0.77
CA GLN A 137 15.15 -13.25 0.28
C GLN A 137 14.25 -12.57 1.31
N TYR A 138 13.13 -13.18 1.60
CA TYR A 138 12.20 -12.74 2.65
C TYR A 138 11.90 -13.89 3.62
N ASP A 139 11.52 -13.53 4.84
CA ASP A 139 11.11 -14.51 5.86
C ASP A 139 9.70 -15.04 5.52
N ASN A 140 9.60 -16.34 5.32
CA ASN A 140 8.35 -17.01 4.99
C ASN A 140 7.29 -16.88 6.10
N ASN A 141 7.68 -16.68 7.36
CA ASN A 141 6.70 -16.55 8.45
C ASN A 141 5.96 -15.22 8.37
N ILE A 142 6.69 -14.10 8.18
CA ILE A 142 6.04 -12.80 8.02
C ILE A 142 5.22 -12.78 6.72
N TYR A 143 5.74 -13.33 5.63
CA TYR A 143 5.01 -13.40 4.37
C TYR A 143 3.70 -14.19 4.48
N ARG A 144 3.69 -15.35 5.15
CA ARG A 144 2.45 -16.13 5.39
C ARG A 144 1.41 -15.34 6.16
N LYS A 145 1.82 -14.60 7.21
CA LYS A 145 0.92 -13.75 7.98
C LYS A 145 0.30 -12.65 7.12
N THR A 146 1.10 -11.95 6.33
CA THR A 146 0.61 -10.90 5.43
C THR A 146 -0.33 -11.46 4.37
N LYS A 147 -0.05 -12.65 3.81
CA LYS A 147 -0.92 -13.32 2.83
C LYS A 147 -2.28 -13.66 3.44
N LEU A 148 -2.31 -14.15 4.67
CA LEU A 148 -3.57 -14.46 5.35
C LEU A 148 -4.46 -13.22 5.50
N VAL A 149 -3.88 -12.10 5.92
CA VAL A 149 -4.60 -10.81 6.03
C VAL A 149 -5.09 -10.36 4.65
N TYR A 150 -4.25 -10.43 3.62
CA TYR A 150 -4.61 -10.09 2.26
C TYR A 150 -5.77 -10.94 1.72
N GLU A 151 -5.74 -12.25 1.93
CA GLU A 151 -6.81 -13.18 1.53
C GLU A 151 -8.14 -12.87 2.23
N ASN A 152 -8.09 -12.40 3.46
CA ASN A 152 -9.30 -11.96 4.17
C ASN A 152 -9.93 -10.73 3.51
N PHE A 153 -9.12 -9.75 3.08
CA PHE A 153 -9.63 -8.62 2.28
C PHE A 153 -10.20 -9.04 0.93
N LEU A 154 -9.59 -10.03 0.27
CA LEU A 154 -10.13 -10.57 -0.99
C LEU A 154 -11.52 -11.21 -0.81
N LYS A 155 -11.80 -11.78 0.36
CA LYS A 155 -13.13 -12.35 0.71
C LYS A 155 -14.18 -11.26 0.94
N LEU A 156 -13.81 -10.13 1.53
CA LEU A 156 -14.71 -9.00 1.75
C LEU A 156 -15.16 -8.33 0.42
N ASN A 157 -14.36 -8.48 -0.63
CA ASN A 157 -14.57 -7.86 -1.94
C ASN A 157 -15.14 -8.84 -3.00
N ARG A 158 -15.84 -9.86 -2.59
CA ARG A 158 -16.49 -10.83 -3.50
C ARG A 158 -17.86 -10.38 -3.99
#